data_b24a73e95463a5b553404c53fd290830
#
_entry.id   b24a73e95463a5b553404c53fd290830
#
_cell.length_a   1.000
_cell.length_b   1.000
_cell.length_c   1.000
_cell.angle_alpha   90.00
_cell.angle_beta   90.00
_cell.angle_gamma   90.00
#
_symmetry.space_group_name_H-M   'P 1'
#
loop_
_entity.id
_entity.type
_entity.pdbx_description
1 polymer ?
#
loop_
_entity_poly.entity_id
_entity_poly.type
_entity_poly.pdbx_seq_one_letter_code
_entity_poly.pdbx_strand_id
1 'polypeptide(L)'
;MTSLSLYEDLLGPNEQLRLPAGGRIVYVASGEVAGLHAGQAAFGADDALVTAGADGATVLRWELTEWSVEDAKLSAHVELDPWADYVMRCERATTEAAGGVGIGCVLRGELLVDGDVITPFGAWVEPADLEGSGSLVRVVLVPAEEPATDALAQGPIHL
;
A
#
# COMPACT_ATOMS: atom_id res chain seq x y z
N MET A 1 -6.04 6.68 -17.84
CA MET A 1 -4.96 5.74 -17.54
C MET A 1 -5.05 5.36 -16.08
N THR A 2 -5.02 4.08 -15.77
CA THR A 2 -5.10 3.60 -14.39
C THR A 2 -3.70 3.33 -13.86
N SER A 3 -3.44 3.74 -12.63
CA SER A 3 -2.16 3.54 -11.97
C SER A 3 -2.35 3.04 -10.55
N LEU A 4 -1.40 2.23 -10.08
CA LEU A 4 -1.26 1.93 -8.67
C LEU A 4 -0.15 2.84 -8.14
N SER A 5 -0.42 3.55 -7.07
CA SER A 5 0.53 4.49 -6.47
C SER A 5 0.66 4.24 -4.98
N LEU A 6 1.88 4.36 -4.48
CA LEU A 6 2.16 4.29 -3.04
C LEU A 6 2.57 5.67 -2.54
N TYR A 7 1.90 6.12 -1.49
CA TYR A 7 2.20 7.38 -0.79
C TYR A 7 2.63 7.11 0.64
N GLU A 8 3.56 7.91 1.11
CA GLU A 8 3.94 7.93 2.52
C GLU A 8 3.46 9.24 3.13
N ASP A 9 2.56 9.18 4.09
CA ASP A 9 2.03 10.35 4.79
C ASP A 9 2.57 10.40 6.21
N LEU A 10 3.24 11.49 6.55
CA LEU A 10 3.74 11.75 7.89
C LEU A 10 2.78 12.73 8.55
N LEU A 11 1.98 12.23 9.49
CA LEU A 11 0.95 13.02 10.14
C LEU A 11 1.39 13.43 11.54
N GLY A 12 1.26 14.72 11.81
CA GLY A 12 1.50 15.25 13.14
C GLY A 12 0.35 14.89 14.10
N PRO A 13 0.50 15.25 15.40
CA PRO A 13 -0.56 14.98 16.38
C PRO A 13 -1.89 15.58 15.94
N ASN A 14 -2.92 14.75 15.91
CA ASN A 14 -4.29 15.13 15.54
C ASN A 14 -4.45 15.73 14.16
N GLU A 15 -3.45 15.53 13.28
CA GLU A 15 -3.54 16.01 11.90
C GLU A 15 -4.55 15.19 11.12
N GLN A 16 -5.25 15.85 10.21
CA GLN A 16 -6.25 15.22 9.37
C GLN A 16 -5.66 14.89 7.99
N LEU A 17 -6.08 13.76 7.44
CA LEU A 17 -5.71 13.33 6.10
C LEU A 17 -6.99 13.06 5.31
N ARG A 18 -7.11 13.72 4.16
CA ARG A 18 -8.22 13.47 3.26
C ARG A 18 -7.86 12.34 2.29
N LEU A 19 -8.74 11.35 2.23
CA LEU A 19 -8.61 10.21 1.33
C LEU A 19 -9.65 10.35 0.23
N PRO A 20 -9.23 10.65 -1.01
CA PRO A 20 -10.20 10.79 -2.12
C PRO A 20 -10.85 9.46 -2.44
N ALA A 21 -12.01 9.51 -3.10
CA ALA A 21 -12.69 8.30 -3.57
C ALA A 21 -11.81 7.53 -4.54
N GLY A 22 -11.84 6.20 -4.45
CA GLY A 22 -11.03 5.29 -5.25
C GLY A 22 -10.52 4.14 -4.42
N GLY A 23 -10.30 2.98 -5.03
CA GLY A 23 -9.81 1.80 -4.33
C GLY A 23 -8.47 2.08 -3.66
N ARG A 24 -8.36 1.75 -2.38
CA ARG A 24 -7.13 1.98 -1.62
C ARG A 24 -6.94 0.97 -0.51
N ILE A 25 -5.69 0.80 -0.12
CA ILE A 25 -5.31 0.14 1.13
C ILE A 25 -4.46 1.12 1.92
N VAL A 26 -4.81 1.28 3.19
CA VAL A 26 -4.07 2.11 4.14
C VAL A 26 -3.41 1.20 5.16
N TYR A 27 -2.12 1.38 5.37
CA TYR A 27 -1.35 0.63 6.37
C TYR A 27 -0.73 1.62 7.33
N VAL A 28 -0.92 1.40 8.63
CA VAL A 28 -0.34 2.27 9.66
C VAL A 28 1.03 1.69 10.06
N ALA A 29 2.09 2.41 9.71
CA ALA A 29 3.45 1.97 10.04
C ALA A 29 3.82 2.35 11.47
N SER A 30 3.33 3.48 11.96
CA SER A 30 3.50 3.91 13.35
C SER A 30 2.37 4.84 13.76
N GLY A 31 2.11 4.90 15.06
CA GLY A 31 1.04 5.73 15.60
C GLY A 31 -0.33 5.13 15.44
N GLU A 32 -1.32 5.99 15.29
CA GLU A 32 -2.73 5.59 15.18
C GLU A 32 -3.47 6.52 14.23
N VAL A 33 -4.33 5.96 13.39
CA VAL A 33 -5.20 6.73 12.49
C VAL A 33 -6.55 6.03 12.42
N ALA A 34 -7.64 6.79 12.66
CA ALA A 34 -9.00 6.29 12.49
C ALA A 34 -9.27 4.94 13.20
N GLY A 35 -8.67 4.74 14.37
CA GLY A 35 -8.82 3.49 15.11
C GLY A 35 -7.88 2.37 14.68
N LEU A 36 -7.08 2.59 13.65
CA LEU A 36 -6.06 1.64 13.23
C LEU A 36 -4.76 1.92 13.98
N HIS A 37 -4.13 0.87 14.47
CA HIS A 37 -2.85 0.94 15.15
C HIS A 37 -1.71 0.45 14.26
N ALA A 38 -0.48 0.69 14.67
CA ALA A 38 0.68 0.23 13.92
C ALA A 38 0.59 -1.26 13.58
N GLY A 39 0.84 -1.59 12.33
CA GLY A 39 0.77 -2.96 11.82
C GLY A 39 -0.59 -3.35 11.26
N GLN A 40 -1.59 -2.49 11.36
CA GLN A 40 -2.93 -2.76 10.85
C GLN A 40 -3.16 -2.10 9.50
N ALA A 41 -3.96 -2.74 8.67
CA ALA A 41 -4.32 -2.25 7.35
C ALA A 41 -5.83 -2.24 7.17
N ALA A 42 -6.31 -1.36 6.32
CA ALA A 42 -7.73 -1.28 6.00
C ALA A 42 -7.92 -1.00 4.51
N PHE A 43 -8.96 -1.60 3.94
CA PHE A 43 -9.40 -1.35 2.57
C PHE A 43 -10.50 -0.31 2.58
N GLY A 44 -10.51 0.56 1.58
CA GLY A 44 -11.59 1.54 1.41
C GLY A 44 -11.72 1.99 -0.03
N ALA A 45 -12.81 2.61 -0.34
CA ALA A 45 -13.08 3.12 -1.69
C ALA A 45 -13.80 4.47 -1.69
N ASP A 46 -14.38 4.86 -0.58
CA ASP A 46 -15.15 6.10 -0.49
C ASP A 46 -14.29 7.27 -0.03
N ASP A 47 -14.69 8.47 -0.40
CA ASP A 47 -14.09 9.69 0.12
C ASP A 47 -14.18 9.71 1.65
N ALA A 48 -13.07 9.95 2.31
CA ALA A 48 -13.01 9.91 3.77
C ALA A 48 -12.04 10.95 4.31
N LEU A 49 -12.30 11.38 5.54
CA LEU A 49 -11.39 12.24 6.28
C LEU A 49 -11.01 11.48 7.56
N VAL A 50 -9.72 11.22 7.72
CA VAL A 50 -9.22 10.48 8.87
C VAL A 50 -8.31 11.38 9.71
N THR A 51 -8.22 11.09 11.00
CA THR A 51 -7.46 11.91 11.93
C THR A 51 -6.43 11.05 12.64
N ALA A 52 -5.19 11.54 12.67
CA ALA A 52 -4.12 10.88 13.41
C ALA A 52 -4.35 11.02 14.92
N GLY A 53 -3.82 10.09 15.68
CA GLY A 53 -3.88 10.15 17.14
C GLY A 53 -2.99 11.24 17.73
N ALA A 54 -2.94 11.29 19.06
CA ALA A 54 -2.24 12.35 19.79
C ALA A 54 -0.73 12.34 19.55
N ASP A 55 -0.16 11.22 19.13
CA ASP A 55 1.28 11.09 18.86
C ASP A 55 1.61 11.18 17.37
N GLY A 56 0.62 11.49 16.54
CA GLY A 56 0.80 11.48 15.09
C GLY A 56 0.80 10.07 14.52
N ALA A 57 1.15 9.94 13.26
CA ALA A 57 1.22 8.64 12.60
C ALA A 57 2.03 8.70 11.33
N THR A 58 2.59 7.55 10.95
CA THR A 58 3.15 7.33 9.62
C THR A 58 2.24 6.35 8.90
N VAL A 59 1.74 6.74 7.74
CA VAL A 59 0.76 5.99 6.98
C VAL A 59 1.29 5.70 5.59
N LEU A 60 1.14 4.46 5.16
CA LEU A 60 1.41 4.06 3.79
C LEU A 60 0.07 3.84 3.10
N ARG A 61 -0.14 4.50 1.96
CA ARG A 61 -1.38 4.40 1.19
C ARG A 61 -1.10 3.88 -0.20
N TRP A 62 -1.73 2.78 -0.57
CA TRP A 62 -1.74 2.31 -1.95
C TRP A 62 -3.07 2.70 -2.56
N GLU A 63 -3.04 3.43 -3.67
CA GLU A 63 -4.26 3.91 -4.32
C GLU A 63 -4.29 3.55 -5.80
N LEU A 64 -5.46 3.14 -6.25
CA LEU A 64 -5.76 3.01 -7.68
C LEU A 64 -6.33 4.34 -8.15
N THR A 65 -5.66 4.97 -9.10
CA THR A 65 -6.10 6.27 -9.61
C THR A 65 -6.17 6.23 -11.13
N GLU A 66 -7.06 7.07 -11.69
CA GLU A 66 -7.21 7.20 -13.14
C GLU A 66 -6.47 8.39 -13.71
N TRP A 67 -5.86 9.19 -12.86
CA TRP A 67 -5.15 10.41 -13.26
C TRP A 67 -3.69 10.32 -12.90
N SER A 68 -2.87 11.14 -13.56
CA SER A 68 -1.51 11.32 -13.12
C SER A 68 -1.53 12.08 -11.79
N VAL A 69 -0.79 11.59 -10.84
CA VAL A 69 -0.75 12.19 -9.51
C VAL A 69 0.52 13.03 -9.40
N GLU A 70 0.33 14.29 -9.08
CA GLU A 70 1.46 15.18 -8.77
C GLU A 70 1.47 15.37 -7.26
N ASP A 71 2.22 14.54 -6.57
CA ASP A 71 2.29 14.62 -5.14
C ASP A 71 3.73 14.38 -4.69
N ALA A 72 4.22 15.27 -3.85
CA ALA A 72 5.57 15.17 -3.31
C ALA A 72 5.74 13.95 -2.38
N LYS A 73 4.66 13.35 -1.95
CA LYS A 73 4.68 12.18 -1.05
C LYS A 73 4.65 10.85 -1.79
N LEU A 74 4.64 10.88 -3.10
CA LEU A 74 4.61 9.67 -3.92
C LEU A 74 5.92 8.90 -3.77
N SER A 75 5.84 7.65 -3.33
CA SER A 75 7.00 6.79 -3.15
C SER A 75 7.27 5.92 -4.37
N ALA A 76 6.22 5.45 -5.02
CA ALA A 76 6.33 4.61 -6.21
C ALA A 76 5.01 4.61 -6.96
N HIS A 77 5.09 4.28 -8.25
CA HIS A 77 3.88 4.20 -9.07
C HIS A 77 4.11 3.26 -10.24
N VAL A 78 3.06 2.60 -10.69
CA VAL A 78 3.09 1.73 -11.85
C VAL A 78 1.80 1.90 -12.64
N GLU A 79 1.95 1.97 -13.97
CA GLU A 79 0.80 2.07 -14.87
C GLU A 79 0.19 0.69 -15.07
N LEU A 80 -1.12 0.66 -15.17
CA LEU A 80 -1.90 -0.56 -15.31
C LEU A 80 -2.69 -0.55 -16.61
N ASP A 81 -3.09 -1.74 -17.04
CA ASP A 81 -4.01 -1.89 -18.17
C ASP A 81 -5.35 -1.26 -17.79
N PRO A 82 -5.79 -0.20 -18.50
CA PRO A 82 -7.03 0.50 -18.14
C PRO A 82 -8.29 -0.34 -18.41
N TRP A 83 -8.15 -1.43 -19.13
CA TRP A 83 -9.28 -2.29 -19.50
C TRP A 83 -9.45 -3.49 -18.56
N ALA A 84 -8.54 -3.66 -17.62
CA ALA A 84 -8.59 -4.77 -16.67
C ALA A 84 -9.14 -4.29 -15.33
N ASP A 85 -9.92 -5.15 -14.69
CA ASP A 85 -10.34 -4.94 -13.32
C ASP A 85 -9.38 -5.67 -12.40
N TYR A 86 -9.06 -5.05 -11.28
CA TYR A 86 -8.10 -5.59 -10.31
C TYR A 86 -8.69 -5.65 -8.91
N VAL A 87 -8.23 -6.64 -8.18
CA VAL A 87 -8.48 -6.76 -6.75
C VAL A 87 -7.14 -6.51 -6.03
N MET A 88 -7.16 -5.65 -5.03
CA MET A 88 -5.98 -5.33 -4.23
C MET A 88 -5.80 -6.35 -3.12
N ARG A 89 -4.58 -6.85 -2.96
CA ARG A 89 -4.25 -7.80 -1.90
C ARG A 89 -3.04 -7.29 -1.12
N CYS A 90 -3.21 -7.12 0.18
CA CYS A 90 -2.14 -6.70 1.06
C CYS A 90 -1.39 -7.92 1.60
N GLU A 91 -0.09 -7.96 1.41
CA GLU A 91 0.77 -9.06 1.87
C GLU A 91 1.85 -8.54 2.78
N ARG A 92 2.13 -9.28 3.84
CA ARG A 92 3.16 -8.94 4.81
C ARG A 92 4.07 -10.13 5.07
N ALA A 93 5.32 -9.82 5.41
CA ALA A 93 6.27 -10.82 5.88
C ALA A 93 6.52 -11.98 4.91
N THR A 94 6.44 -11.71 3.60
CA THR A 94 6.74 -12.72 2.60
C THR A 94 7.67 -12.17 1.54
N THR A 95 8.69 -12.97 1.20
CA THR A 95 9.60 -12.67 0.08
C THR A 95 9.28 -13.53 -1.14
N GLU A 96 8.23 -14.32 -1.10
CA GLU A 96 7.79 -15.12 -2.23
C GLU A 96 7.39 -14.23 -3.40
N ALA A 97 7.51 -14.75 -4.60
CA ALA A 97 7.15 -14.01 -5.81
C ALA A 97 5.69 -13.57 -5.75
N ALA A 98 5.44 -12.32 -6.08
CA ALA A 98 4.08 -11.80 -6.18
C ALA A 98 3.40 -12.42 -7.40
N GLY A 99 2.11 -12.72 -7.28
CA GLY A 99 1.33 -13.27 -8.38
C GLY A 99 0.90 -12.24 -9.42
N GLY A 100 1.37 -11.01 -9.33
CA GLY A 100 0.97 -9.94 -10.24
C GLY A 100 1.76 -8.68 -10.00
N VAL A 101 1.31 -7.60 -10.61
CA VAL A 101 1.88 -6.27 -10.47
C VAL A 101 1.58 -5.74 -9.06
N GLY A 102 2.54 -5.05 -8.48
CA GLY A 102 2.33 -4.47 -7.15
C GLY A 102 3.42 -3.50 -6.77
N ILE A 103 3.30 -2.95 -5.59
CA ILE A 103 4.30 -2.06 -5.00
C ILE A 103 4.53 -2.49 -3.56
N GLY A 104 5.80 -2.65 -3.21
CA GLY A 104 6.21 -3.01 -1.85
C GLY A 104 6.99 -1.91 -1.18
N CYS A 105 7.11 -2.00 0.13
CA CYS A 105 7.81 -1.04 0.96
C CYS A 105 8.49 -1.77 2.12
N VAL A 106 9.73 -1.40 2.41
CA VAL A 106 10.45 -1.95 3.56
C VAL A 106 9.99 -1.21 4.82
N LEU A 107 9.69 -1.96 5.87
CA LEU A 107 9.28 -1.40 7.16
C LEU A 107 10.46 -1.32 8.13
N ARG A 108 11.25 -2.38 8.19
CA ARG A 108 12.41 -2.47 9.11
C ARG A 108 13.51 -3.29 8.47
N GLY A 109 14.74 -2.95 8.83
CA GLY A 109 15.91 -3.65 8.30
C GLY A 109 16.15 -3.33 6.86
N GLU A 110 16.65 -4.30 6.12
CA GLU A 110 17.00 -4.12 4.73
C GLU A 110 16.54 -5.31 3.91
N LEU A 111 16.19 -5.07 2.66
CA LEU A 111 15.90 -6.12 1.68
C LEU A 111 16.77 -5.89 0.46
N LEU A 112 17.16 -7.00 -0.17
CA LEU A 112 17.73 -6.97 -1.51
C LEU A 112 16.57 -7.15 -2.50
N VAL A 113 16.39 -6.16 -3.36
CA VAL A 113 15.36 -6.18 -4.39
C VAL A 113 16.08 -6.16 -5.73
N ASP A 114 16.01 -7.24 -6.46
CA ASP A 114 16.75 -7.44 -7.72
C ASP A 114 18.25 -7.11 -7.56
N GLY A 115 18.82 -7.44 -6.39
CA GLY A 115 20.21 -7.19 -6.07
C GLY A 115 20.52 -5.83 -5.46
N ASP A 116 19.58 -4.93 -5.39
CA ASP A 116 19.76 -3.60 -4.81
C ASP A 116 19.27 -3.56 -3.36
N VAL A 117 20.03 -2.92 -2.49
CA VAL A 117 19.65 -2.76 -1.08
C VAL A 117 18.58 -1.69 -0.95
N ILE A 118 17.45 -2.05 -0.34
CA ILE A 118 16.36 -1.12 -0.02
C ILE A 118 16.26 -1.00 1.49
N THR A 119 16.30 0.23 1.98
CA THR A 119 16.24 0.56 3.41
C THR A 119 14.80 0.94 3.82
N PRO A 120 14.53 1.15 5.11
CA PRO A 120 13.18 1.44 5.58
C PRO A 120 12.48 2.58 4.83
N PHE A 121 11.23 2.34 4.49
CA PHE A 121 10.36 3.19 3.68
C PHE A 121 10.80 3.35 2.22
N GLY A 122 11.86 2.65 1.81
CA GLY A 122 12.14 2.49 0.39
C GLY A 122 11.11 1.56 -0.26
N ALA A 123 10.77 1.86 -1.51
CA ALA A 123 9.72 1.15 -2.24
C ALA A 123 10.27 0.49 -3.50
N TRP A 124 9.56 -0.53 -3.97
CA TRP A 124 9.88 -1.18 -5.24
C TRP A 124 8.62 -1.61 -5.95
N VAL A 125 8.73 -1.89 -7.24
CA VAL A 125 7.62 -2.36 -8.07
C VAL A 125 7.76 -3.86 -8.29
N GLU A 126 6.67 -4.62 -8.07
CA GLU A 126 6.61 -6.04 -8.38
C GLU A 126 6.21 -6.28 -9.83
N PRO A 127 6.67 -7.34 -10.48
CA PRO A 127 7.44 -8.46 -9.89
C PRO A 127 8.90 -8.12 -9.67
N ALA A 128 9.47 -8.63 -8.58
CA ALA A 128 10.87 -8.45 -8.22
C ALA A 128 11.35 -9.63 -7.39
N ASP A 129 12.66 -9.89 -7.43
CA ASP A 129 13.28 -10.92 -6.61
C ASP A 129 13.66 -10.31 -5.26
N LEU A 130 13.14 -10.86 -4.19
CA LEU A 130 13.36 -10.38 -2.84
C LEU A 130 14.21 -11.34 -2.04
N GLU A 131 15.22 -10.81 -1.36
CA GLU A 131 16.08 -11.58 -0.45
C GLU A 131 16.34 -10.78 0.82
N GLY A 132 16.59 -11.47 1.90
CA GLY A 132 16.95 -10.85 3.17
C GLY A 132 15.90 -11.05 4.24
N SER A 133 16.18 -10.47 5.41
CA SER A 133 15.36 -10.66 6.62
C SER A 133 14.61 -9.41 7.05
N GLY A 134 14.62 -8.36 6.25
CA GLY A 134 13.87 -7.15 6.57
C GLY A 134 12.37 -7.37 6.57
N SER A 135 11.66 -6.56 7.32
CA SER A 135 10.19 -6.55 7.33
C SER A 135 9.67 -5.76 6.14
N LEU A 136 8.63 -6.25 5.53
CA LEU A 136 8.03 -5.59 4.37
C LEU A 136 6.50 -5.64 4.43
N VAL A 137 5.89 -4.76 3.67
CA VAL A 137 4.49 -4.82 3.30
C VAL A 137 4.39 -4.50 1.82
N ARG A 138 3.49 -5.18 1.13
CA ARG A 138 3.25 -4.89 -0.29
C ARG A 138 1.79 -5.05 -0.62
N VAL A 139 1.34 -4.31 -1.62
CA VAL A 139 0.02 -4.49 -2.21
C VAL A 139 0.22 -5.01 -3.62
N VAL A 140 -0.42 -6.12 -3.91
CA VAL A 140 -0.37 -6.80 -5.20
C VAL A 140 -1.76 -6.77 -5.81
N LEU A 141 -1.81 -6.59 -7.13
CA LEU A 141 -3.05 -6.57 -7.88
C LEU A 141 -3.23 -7.91 -8.59
N VAL A 142 -4.39 -8.49 -8.43
CA VAL A 142 -4.77 -9.71 -9.13
C VAL A 142 -5.99 -9.43 -9.99
N PRO A 143 -6.16 -10.15 -11.13
CA PRO A 143 -7.32 -9.94 -11.99
C PRO A 143 -8.62 -10.24 -11.25
N ALA A 144 -9.61 -9.39 -11.45
CA ALA A 144 -10.90 -9.52 -10.77
C ALA A 144 -11.77 -10.65 -11.31
N GLU A 145 -11.44 -11.21 -12.47
CA GLU A 145 -12.15 -12.34 -13.04
C GLU A 145 -11.85 -13.66 -12.33
N GLU A 146 -10.89 -13.64 -11.39
CA GLU A 146 -10.59 -14.81 -10.59
C GLU A 146 -11.80 -15.22 -9.74
N PRO A 147 -11.96 -16.52 -9.47
CA PRO A 147 -13.11 -16.98 -8.69
C PRO A 147 -13.22 -16.28 -7.34
N ALA A 148 -14.45 -16.27 -6.83
CA ALA A 148 -14.77 -15.56 -5.60
C ALA A 148 -13.94 -15.99 -4.38
N THR A 149 -13.34 -17.16 -4.43
CA THR A 149 -12.46 -17.60 -3.35
C THR A 149 -11.33 -16.64 -3.11
N ASP A 150 -10.91 -15.92 -4.14
CA ASP A 150 -9.82 -14.97 -4.01
C ASP A 150 -10.22 -13.73 -3.25
N ALA A 151 -11.51 -13.53 -3.08
CA ALA A 151 -11.98 -12.43 -2.28
C ALA A 151 -11.44 -12.48 -0.85
N LEU A 152 -11.07 -13.65 -0.40
CA LEU A 152 -10.49 -13.83 0.93
C LEU A 152 -9.11 -13.20 1.05
N ALA A 153 -8.48 -12.90 -0.05
CA ALA A 153 -7.17 -12.28 -0.06
C ALA A 153 -7.21 -10.77 0.14
N GLN A 154 -8.38 -10.18 0.22
CA GLN A 154 -8.51 -8.75 0.41
C GLN A 154 -8.08 -8.27 1.76
N GLY A 155 -7.91 -6.95 1.86
CA GLY A 155 -7.61 -6.32 3.13
C GLY A 155 -8.66 -6.66 4.18
N PRO A 156 -8.24 -6.87 5.41
CA PRO A 156 -9.12 -7.40 6.44
C PRO A 156 -10.14 -6.43 7.00
N ILE A 157 -9.93 -5.13 6.84
CA ILE A 157 -10.74 -4.10 7.48
C ILE A 157 -11.14 -3.06 6.44
N HIS A 158 -12.36 -2.58 6.52
CA HIS A 158 -12.84 -1.50 5.65
C HIS A 158 -12.83 -0.16 6.38
N LEU A 159 -12.33 0.85 5.73
CA LEU A 159 -12.38 2.22 6.20
C LEU A 159 -13.61 2.92 5.68
#